data_5a6cb158985c8a0b02542eadb71ec433
#
_entry.id   5a6cb158985c8a0b02542eadb71ec433
#
_cell.length_a   1.000
_cell.length_b   1.000
_cell.length_c   1.000
_cell.angle_alpha   90.00
_cell.angle_beta   90.00
_cell.angle_gamma   90.00
#
_symmetry.space_group_name_H-M   'P 1'
#
loop_
_entity.id
_entity.type
_entity.pdbx_description
1 polymer ?
#
loop_
_entity_poly.entity_id
_entity_poly.type
_entity_poly.pdbx_seq_one_letter_code
_entity_poly.pdbx_strand_id
1 'polypeptide(L)'
;MAKTGIEYAVFGKLDEKAGTYSGGKYLSPVANFNGSPTKANVTDYGDNRALETDNSVTGGTLSIEFNSDEDDIYVFLLGHTKAAEGGEIAYNVNDVPPLVGCGAVGKSGKKYVAKFYKKVQFSEPNDDNQSKQENTTFGHVTLEGTILIPEDGEWKLRKEFDTLEAAKKYLNDLVGINGAAA
;
A
#
# COMPACT_ATOMS: atom_id res chain seq x y z
N MET A 1 -14.67 -18.15 0.01
CA MET A 1 -14.06 -18.35 1.34
C MET A 1 -13.84 -17.02 2.01
N ALA A 2 -14.08 -16.90 3.31
CA ALA A 2 -13.90 -15.66 4.05
C ALA A 2 -12.41 -15.30 4.13
N LYS A 3 -12.11 -14.01 3.97
CA LYS A 3 -10.75 -13.47 4.19
C LYS A 3 -10.59 -13.24 5.68
N THR A 4 -9.50 -13.73 6.25
CA THR A 4 -9.18 -13.57 7.66
C THR A 4 -7.78 -12.97 7.78
N GLY A 5 -7.71 -11.72 8.22
CA GLY A 5 -6.47 -11.06 8.61
C GLY A 5 -5.46 -10.75 7.50
N ILE A 6 -4.54 -9.88 7.84
CA ILE A 6 -3.31 -9.59 7.10
C ILE A 6 -2.18 -10.25 7.87
N GLU A 7 -1.35 -11.02 7.18
CA GLU A 7 -0.25 -11.77 7.78
C GLU A 7 1.10 -11.08 7.54
N TYR A 8 1.19 -10.28 6.48
CA TYR A 8 2.45 -9.63 6.09
C TYR A 8 2.17 -8.48 5.13
N ALA A 9 2.94 -7.40 5.24
CA ALA A 9 2.93 -6.30 4.29
C ALA A 9 4.36 -5.83 4.01
N VAL A 10 4.64 -5.42 2.79
CA VAL A 10 5.97 -5.01 2.34
C VAL A 10 5.86 -3.87 1.34
N PHE A 11 6.85 -2.99 1.37
CA PHE A 11 6.91 -1.78 0.56
C PHE A 11 8.25 -1.68 -0.16
N GLY A 12 8.26 -1.16 -1.38
CA GLY A 12 9.48 -0.92 -2.15
C GLY A 12 9.36 0.37 -2.95
N LYS A 13 10.44 1.16 -3.03
CA LYS A 13 10.47 2.37 -3.85
C LYS A 13 10.54 1.99 -5.33
N LEU A 14 9.65 2.57 -6.13
CA LEU A 14 9.58 2.34 -7.57
C LEU A 14 10.56 3.24 -8.31
N ASP A 15 11.42 2.63 -9.13
CA ASP A 15 12.12 3.33 -10.20
C ASP A 15 11.30 3.21 -11.49
N GLU A 16 10.63 4.30 -11.88
CA GLU A 16 9.77 4.30 -13.07
C GLU A 16 10.52 4.04 -14.36
N LYS A 17 11.80 4.46 -14.45
CA LYS A 17 12.60 4.28 -15.66
C LYS A 17 13.04 2.83 -15.85
N ALA A 18 13.40 2.17 -14.74
CA ALA A 18 13.80 0.78 -14.76
C ALA A 18 12.63 -0.20 -14.64
N GLY A 19 11.46 0.27 -14.19
CA GLY A 19 10.30 -0.57 -13.89
C GLY A 19 10.54 -1.55 -12.74
N THR A 20 11.52 -1.25 -11.88
CA THR A 20 11.95 -2.12 -10.78
C THR A 20 11.76 -1.45 -9.43
N TYR A 21 11.73 -2.26 -8.37
CA TYR A 21 11.63 -1.77 -7.01
C TYR A 21 12.97 -1.93 -6.29
N SER A 22 13.27 -0.97 -5.42
CA SER A 22 14.49 -0.97 -4.61
C SER A 22 14.20 -0.60 -3.17
N GLY A 23 15.13 -0.96 -2.27
CA GLY A 23 15.04 -0.62 -0.85
C GLY A 23 13.84 -1.26 -0.17
N GLY A 24 13.40 -2.45 -0.64
CA GLY A 24 12.26 -3.14 -0.08
C GLY A 24 12.35 -3.26 1.45
N LYS A 25 11.27 -2.93 2.15
CA LYS A 25 11.25 -2.86 3.60
C LYS A 25 9.90 -3.32 4.16
N TYR A 26 9.97 -4.02 5.30
CA TYR A 26 8.86 -4.19 6.22
C TYR A 26 8.89 -3.00 7.18
N LEU A 27 7.83 -2.21 7.25
CA LEU A 27 7.82 -0.99 8.07
C LEU A 27 7.26 -1.24 9.47
N SER A 28 6.07 -1.85 9.53
CA SER A 28 5.37 -2.10 10.78
C SER A 28 4.25 -3.12 10.55
N PRO A 29 3.75 -3.80 11.59
CA PRO A 29 2.53 -4.59 11.46
C PRO A 29 1.36 -3.75 10.94
N VAL A 30 0.60 -4.31 10.01
CA VAL A 30 -0.54 -3.65 9.36
C VAL A 30 -1.84 -4.25 9.86
N ALA A 31 -2.72 -3.40 10.41
CA ALA A 31 -4.05 -3.79 10.84
C ALA A 31 -5.04 -3.85 9.69
N ASN A 32 -4.92 -2.92 8.73
CA ASN A 32 -5.81 -2.83 7.59
C ASN A 32 -5.06 -2.50 6.30
N PHE A 33 -5.44 -3.14 5.20
CA PHE A 33 -4.86 -2.92 3.87
C PHE A 33 -5.99 -2.99 2.84
N ASN A 34 -6.56 -1.84 2.52
CA ASN A 34 -7.75 -1.73 1.69
C ASN A 34 -7.52 -0.91 0.43
N GLY A 35 -7.61 -1.55 -0.72
CA GLY A 35 -7.51 -0.89 -2.01
C GLY A 35 -8.87 -0.80 -2.70
N SER A 36 -9.28 0.41 -3.02
CA SER A 36 -10.53 0.76 -3.68
C SER A 36 -10.26 1.32 -5.07
N PRO A 37 -10.50 0.55 -6.15
CA PRO A 37 -10.31 1.05 -7.51
C PRO A 37 -11.39 2.06 -7.89
N THR A 38 -10.98 3.10 -8.59
CA THR A 38 -11.87 4.07 -9.25
C THR A 38 -12.10 3.62 -10.69
N LYS A 39 -13.35 3.68 -11.14
CA LYS A 39 -13.78 3.30 -12.49
C LYS A 39 -14.27 4.51 -13.27
N ALA A 40 -14.13 4.50 -14.58
CA ALA A 40 -14.59 5.55 -15.48
C ALA A 40 -16.11 5.76 -15.39
N ASN A 41 -16.88 4.67 -15.37
CA ASN A 41 -18.34 4.67 -15.16
C ASN A 41 -19.10 5.57 -16.18
N VAL A 42 -18.69 5.53 -17.44
CA VAL A 42 -19.30 6.27 -18.54
C VAL A 42 -20.27 5.35 -19.27
N THR A 43 -21.51 5.81 -19.45
CA THR A 43 -22.53 5.07 -20.21
C THR A 43 -22.96 5.90 -21.42
N ASP A 44 -22.90 5.30 -22.60
CA ASP A 44 -23.45 5.88 -23.82
C ASP A 44 -24.92 5.45 -24.01
N TYR A 45 -25.76 6.39 -24.38
CA TYR A 45 -27.18 6.19 -24.55
C TYR A 45 -27.61 6.50 -26.00
N GLY A 46 -28.39 5.61 -26.57
CA GLY A 46 -29.09 5.83 -27.85
C GLY A 46 -30.52 5.27 -27.80
N ASP A 47 -31.46 5.93 -28.44
CA ASP A 47 -32.89 5.55 -28.50
C ASP A 47 -33.50 5.27 -27.09
N ASN A 48 -33.16 6.10 -26.08
CA ASN A 48 -33.60 5.97 -24.69
C ASN A 48 -33.18 4.68 -23.98
N ARG A 49 -32.10 4.05 -24.42
CA ARG A 49 -31.50 2.88 -23.75
C ARG A 49 -29.97 2.98 -23.71
N ALA A 50 -29.38 2.36 -22.69
CA ALA A 50 -27.94 2.25 -22.58
C ALA A 50 -27.44 1.33 -23.72
N LEU A 51 -26.50 1.83 -24.52
CA LEU A 51 -25.87 1.09 -25.62
C LEU A 51 -24.55 0.47 -25.19
N GLU A 52 -23.71 1.25 -24.51
CA GLU A 52 -22.38 0.82 -24.09
C GLU A 52 -22.02 1.44 -22.74
N THR A 53 -21.26 0.72 -21.93
CA THR A 53 -20.79 1.22 -20.62
C THR A 53 -19.30 0.97 -20.49
N ASP A 54 -18.52 2.02 -20.25
CA ASP A 54 -17.09 1.93 -19.90
C ASP A 54 -16.93 1.86 -18.37
N ASN A 55 -16.44 0.74 -17.87
CA ASN A 55 -16.10 0.49 -16.47
C ASN A 55 -14.59 0.30 -16.27
N SER A 56 -13.77 0.85 -17.15
CA SER A 56 -12.30 0.75 -17.03
C SER A 56 -11.81 1.35 -15.71
N VAL A 57 -10.76 0.77 -15.15
CA VAL A 57 -10.11 1.26 -13.93
C VAL A 57 -9.22 2.43 -14.31
N THR A 58 -9.46 3.59 -13.72
CA THR A 58 -8.72 4.85 -13.98
C THR A 58 -7.70 5.18 -12.88
N GLY A 59 -7.75 4.45 -11.76
CA GLY A 59 -6.89 4.66 -10.60
C GLY A 59 -7.53 4.06 -9.36
N GLY A 60 -7.27 4.65 -8.21
CA GLY A 60 -7.90 4.22 -6.98
C GLY A 60 -7.26 4.82 -5.73
N THR A 61 -7.74 4.39 -4.58
CA THR A 61 -7.19 4.74 -3.27
C THR A 61 -6.75 3.48 -2.55
N LEU A 62 -5.59 3.51 -1.92
CA LEU A 62 -5.07 2.48 -1.03
C LEU A 62 -5.00 3.05 0.38
N SER A 63 -5.80 2.53 1.29
CA SER A 63 -5.77 2.87 2.71
C SER A 63 -5.05 1.79 3.49
N ILE A 64 -4.03 2.18 4.25
CA ILE A 64 -3.22 1.29 5.08
C ILE A 64 -3.23 1.82 6.51
N GLU A 65 -3.59 0.93 7.44
CA GLU A 65 -3.59 1.22 8.87
C GLU A 65 -2.45 0.45 9.54
N PHE A 66 -1.49 1.18 10.11
CA PHE A 66 -0.35 0.63 10.83
C PHE A 66 -0.64 0.54 12.32
N ASN A 67 -0.19 -0.55 12.95
CA ASN A 67 -0.39 -0.78 14.39
C ASN A 67 0.53 0.06 15.27
N SER A 68 1.60 0.59 14.72
CA SER A 68 2.54 1.46 15.42
C SER A 68 2.86 2.69 14.59
N ASP A 69 3.08 3.78 15.29
CA ASP A 69 3.54 5.05 14.74
C ASP A 69 5.08 5.05 14.76
N GLU A 70 5.67 4.67 13.62
CA GLU A 70 7.12 4.57 13.47
C GLU A 70 7.64 5.60 12.47
N ASP A 71 8.73 6.27 12.83
CA ASP A 71 9.39 7.28 12.00
C ASP A 71 9.71 6.78 10.58
N ASP A 72 10.05 5.50 10.48
CA ASP A 72 10.37 4.87 9.19
C ASP A 72 9.20 4.89 8.18
N ILE A 73 7.96 4.94 8.66
CA ILE A 73 6.77 5.05 7.83
C ILE A 73 6.79 6.38 7.09
N TYR A 74 7.03 7.47 7.81
CA TYR A 74 7.06 8.84 7.27
C TYR A 74 8.25 9.08 6.34
N VAL A 75 9.43 8.62 6.75
CA VAL A 75 10.65 8.75 5.93
C VAL A 75 10.57 7.94 4.65
N PHE A 76 10.02 6.71 4.73
CA PHE A 76 10.00 5.81 3.58
C PHE A 76 8.85 6.11 2.61
N LEU A 77 7.63 6.35 3.12
CA LEU A 77 6.44 6.49 2.30
C LEU A 77 6.13 7.94 1.91
N LEU A 78 6.52 8.92 2.75
CA LEU A 78 6.25 10.33 2.50
C LEU A 78 7.48 11.13 2.08
N GLY A 79 8.67 10.55 2.23
CA GLY A 79 9.91 11.17 1.76
C GLY A 79 10.47 12.24 2.69
N HIS A 80 10.04 12.28 3.95
CA HIS A 80 10.59 13.22 4.94
C HIS A 80 12.03 12.89 5.31
N THR A 81 12.75 13.89 5.77
CA THR A 81 14.14 13.77 6.17
C THR A 81 14.24 13.60 7.69
N LYS A 82 14.87 12.51 8.13
CA LYS A 82 15.22 12.28 9.53
C LYS A 82 16.62 12.81 9.80
N ALA A 83 16.76 13.66 10.83
CA ALA A 83 18.06 14.17 11.25
C ALA A 83 18.94 13.03 11.80
N ALA A 84 20.25 13.08 11.47
CA ALA A 84 21.22 12.08 11.93
C ALA A 84 21.45 12.15 13.45
N GLU A 85 21.39 13.37 14.02
CA GLU A 85 21.47 13.61 15.45
C GLU A 85 20.09 14.08 15.97
N GLY A 86 19.65 13.51 17.09
CA GLY A 86 18.40 13.86 17.75
C GLY A 86 17.15 13.13 17.25
N GLY A 87 17.20 12.46 16.08
CA GLY A 87 16.09 11.65 15.56
C GLY A 87 14.86 12.45 15.11
N GLU A 88 14.98 13.78 15.01
CA GLU A 88 13.91 14.68 14.57
C GLU A 88 13.57 14.42 13.08
N ILE A 89 12.26 14.36 12.78
CA ILE A 89 11.79 14.33 11.38
C ILE A 89 11.36 15.74 11.00
N ALA A 90 11.99 16.28 9.97
CA ALA A 90 11.63 17.57 9.40
C ALA A 90 10.58 17.38 8.29
N TYR A 91 9.43 18.00 8.46
CA TYR A 91 8.37 18.06 7.46
C TYR A 91 8.55 19.32 6.64
N ASN A 92 8.80 19.18 5.35
CA ASN A 92 8.98 20.30 4.45
C ASN A 92 7.92 20.28 3.36
N VAL A 93 7.35 21.44 3.05
CA VAL A 93 6.35 21.59 1.99
C VAL A 93 6.85 21.18 0.61
N ASN A 94 8.18 21.14 0.43
CA ASN A 94 8.82 20.68 -0.80
C ASN A 94 9.15 19.19 -0.81
N ASP A 95 8.85 18.44 0.27
CA ASP A 95 9.04 17.01 0.28
C ASP A 95 8.08 16.36 -0.72
N VAL A 96 8.60 15.48 -1.54
CA VAL A 96 7.83 14.79 -2.56
C VAL A 96 7.72 13.32 -2.16
N PRO A 97 6.51 12.84 -1.83
CA PRO A 97 6.31 11.43 -1.54
C PRO A 97 6.77 10.56 -2.71
N PRO A 98 7.63 9.56 -2.48
CA PRO A 98 8.10 8.67 -3.53
C PRO A 98 6.98 7.80 -4.06
N LEU A 99 7.14 7.34 -5.29
CA LEU A 99 6.30 6.27 -5.84
C LEU A 99 6.75 4.94 -5.25
N VAL A 100 5.81 4.17 -4.75
CA VAL A 100 6.09 2.90 -4.08
C VAL A 100 5.21 1.78 -4.59
N GLY A 101 5.76 0.56 -4.60
CA GLY A 101 4.99 -0.66 -4.72
C GLY A 101 4.62 -1.18 -3.32
N CYS A 102 3.37 -1.57 -3.16
CA CYS A 102 2.83 -2.01 -1.89
C CYS A 102 2.27 -3.42 -1.99
N GLY A 103 2.81 -4.35 -1.20
CA GLY A 103 2.36 -5.72 -1.15
C GLY A 103 1.79 -6.13 0.19
N ALA A 104 0.74 -6.94 0.19
CA ALA A 104 0.20 -7.55 1.39
C ALA A 104 -0.21 -9.00 1.15
N VAL A 105 -0.02 -9.83 2.16
CA VAL A 105 -0.49 -11.22 2.20
C VAL A 105 -1.66 -11.31 3.17
N GLY A 106 -2.78 -11.78 2.67
CA GLY A 106 -3.96 -12.10 3.48
C GLY A 106 -4.26 -13.59 3.45
N LYS A 107 -4.82 -14.10 4.53
CA LYS A 107 -5.29 -15.49 4.59
C LYS A 107 -6.70 -15.62 4.02
N SER A 108 -6.94 -16.64 3.22
CA SER A 108 -8.24 -16.95 2.64
C SER A 108 -8.52 -18.47 2.75
N GLY A 109 -9.17 -18.84 3.83
CA GLY A 109 -9.38 -20.25 4.18
C GLY A 109 -8.05 -20.96 4.45
N LYS A 110 -7.72 -21.96 3.63
CA LYS A 110 -6.46 -22.73 3.74
C LYS A 110 -5.30 -22.16 2.90
N LYS A 111 -5.55 -21.10 2.09
CA LYS A 111 -4.57 -20.50 1.17
C LYS A 111 -4.18 -19.10 1.60
N TYR A 112 -3.04 -18.65 1.12
CA TYR A 112 -2.53 -17.30 1.31
C TYR A 112 -2.62 -16.54 -0.02
N VAL A 113 -3.16 -15.33 0.01
CA VAL A 113 -3.35 -14.50 -1.17
C VAL A 113 -2.43 -13.29 -1.06
N ALA A 114 -1.40 -13.27 -1.90
CA ALA A 114 -0.57 -12.09 -2.07
C ALA A 114 -1.23 -11.13 -3.05
N LYS A 115 -1.29 -9.86 -2.68
CA LYS A 115 -1.71 -8.76 -3.52
C LYS A 115 -0.58 -7.74 -3.57
N PHE A 116 -0.32 -7.19 -4.73
CA PHE A 116 0.70 -6.18 -4.92
C PHE A 116 0.16 -5.06 -5.80
N TYR A 117 0.20 -3.82 -5.30
CA TYR A 117 -0.13 -2.62 -6.05
C TYR A 117 1.16 -2.02 -6.58
N LYS A 118 1.26 -1.91 -7.90
CA LYS A 118 2.52 -1.58 -8.58
C LYS A 118 2.97 -0.14 -8.39
N LYS A 119 2.04 0.81 -8.36
CA LYS A 119 2.37 2.25 -8.32
C LYS A 119 1.40 2.97 -7.41
N VAL A 120 1.89 3.39 -6.24
CA VAL A 120 1.13 4.11 -5.23
C VAL A 120 1.93 5.31 -4.75
N GLN A 121 1.28 6.43 -4.55
CA GLN A 121 1.85 7.62 -3.92
C GLN A 121 1.01 7.97 -2.70
N PHE A 122 1.65 8.06 -1.55
CA PHE A 122 0.98 8.38 -0.30
C PHE A 122 0.86 9.88 -0.07
N SER A 123 -0.13 10.28 0.72
CA SER A 123 -0.35 11.64 1.20
C SER A 123 -0.20 11.70 2.71
N GLU A 124 0.08 12.91 3.22
CA GLU A 124 0.18 13.16 4.64
C GLU A 124 -1.09 12.71 5.38
N PRO A 125 -0.95 11.98 6.49
CA PRO A 125 -2.06 11.65 7.36
C PRO A 125 -2.52 12.87 8.15
N ASN A 126 -3.74 12.80 8.68
CA ASN A 126 -4.19 13.74 9.70
C ASN A 126 -3.57 13.38 11.06
N ASP A 127 -3.13 14.38 11.81
CA ASP A 127 -2.64 14.21 13.18
C ASP A 127 -3.81 14.13 14.16
N ASP A 128 -4.21 12.91 14.49
CA ASP A 128 -5.26 12.64 15.47
C ASP A 128 -4.67 12.13 16.78
N ASN A 129 -4.47 13.04 17.74
CA ASN A 129 -4.03 12.71 19.08
C ASN A 129 -5.22 12.67 20.05
N GLN A 130 -5.57 11.50 20.57
CA GLN A 130 -6.63 11.33 21.56
C GLN A 130 -6.04 11.13 22.96
N SER A 131 -6.61 11.83 23.96
CA SER A 131 -6.27 11.60 25.36
C SER A 131 -6.71 10.22 25.81
N LYS A 132 -5.91 9.60 26.70
CA LYS A 132 -6.22 8.30 27.29
C LYS A 132 -7.58 8.33 27.99
N GLN A 133 -8.51 7.49 27.54
CA GLN A 133 -9.80 7.24 28.16
C GLN A 133 -9.75 5.95 29.02
N GLU A 134 -10.83 5.63 29.75
CA GLU A 134 -10.93 4.42 30.60
C GLU A 134 -10.65 3.10 29.82
N ASN A 135 -10.96 3.06 28.52
CA ASN A 135 -10.56 1.98 27.63
C ASN A 135 -9.29 2.39 26.87
N THR A 136 -8.24 1.58 26.96
CA THR A 136 -7.00 1.79 26.21
C THR A 136 -7.29 1.60 24.71
N THR A 137 -7.35 2.70 23.97
CA THR A 137 -7.38 2.69 22.52
C THR A 137 -5.92 2.76 22.05
N PHE A 138 -5.48 1.77 21.28
CA PHE A 138 -4.16 1.82 20.64
C PHE A 138 -4.23 2.82 19.48
N GLY A 139 -3.29 3.77 19.46
CA GLY A 139 -3.16 4.71 18.34
C GLY A 139 -2.67 3.96 17.10
N HIS A 140 -3.49 3.96 16.06
CA HIS A 140 -3.12 3.48 14.74
C HIS A 140 -2.88 4.65 13.80
N VAL A 141 -1.87 4.53 12.94
CA VAL A 141 -1.62 5.53 11.88
C VAL A 141 -2.23 5.03 10.60
N THR A 142 -3.14 5.81 10.03
CA THR A 142 -3.75 5.50 8.73
C THR A 142 -3.17 6.41 7.66
N LEU A 143 -2.55 5.81 6.66
CA LEU A 143 -2.04 6.47 5.46
C LEU A 143 -2.94 6.19 4.27
N GLU A 144 -3.26 7.23 3.53
CA GLU A 144 -3.97 7.11 2.27
C GLU A 144 -3.03 7.37 1.10
N GLY A 145 -3.04 6.45 0.13
CA GLY A 145 -2.26 6.55 -1.09
C GLY A 145 -3.15 6.50 -2.32
N THR A 146 -2.76 7.24 -3.33
CA THR A 146 -3.38 7.19 -4.65
C THR A 146 -2.75 6.08 -5.48
N ILE A 147 -3.57 5.16 -5.97
CA ILE A 147 -3.18 4.12 -6.91
C ILE A 147 -3.13 4.75 -8.29
N LEU A 148 -1.95 4.77 -8.89
CA LEU A 148 -1.71 5.24 -10.25
C LEU A 148 -1.63 4.05 -11.21
N ILE A 149 -2.08 4.25 -12.43
CA ILE A 149 -1.99 3.23 -13.47
C ILE A 149 -0.61 3.37 -14.14
N PRO A 150 0.24 2.32 -14.13
CA PRO A 150 1.49 2.31 -14.87
C PRO A 150 1.23 2.31 -16.39
N GLU A 151 2.28 2.61 -17.18
CA GLU A 151 2.19 2.65 -18.65
C GLU A 151 1.81 1.31 -19.27
N ASP A 152 2.19 0.20 -18.62
CA ASP A 152 1.85 -1.17 -19.04
C ASP A 152 0.38 -1.54 -18.74
N GLY A 153 -0.37 -0.68 -18.05
CA GLY A 153 -1.76 -0.90 -17.64
C GLY A 153 -1.95 -1.87 -16.49
N GLU A 154 -0.89 -2.55 -16.05
CA GLU A 154 -0.96 -3.50 -14.93
C GLU A 154 -0.78 -2.81 -13.58
N TRP A 155 -1.85 -2.43 -12.93
CA TRP A 155 -1.82 -1.70 -11.66
C TRP A 155 -1.78 -2.58 -10.41
N LYS A 156 -2.18 -3.88 -10.55
CA LYS A 156 -2.30 -4.82 -9.43
C LYS A 156 -1.97 -6.24 -9.85
N LEU A 157 -1.16 -6.91 -9.02
CA LEU A 157 -0.92 -8.35 -9.11
C LEU A 157 -1.67 -9.07 -7.99
N ARG A 158 -2.16 -10.28 -8.27
CA ARG A 158 -2.77 -11.17 -7.28
C ARG A 158 -2.34 -12.60 -7.56
N LYS A 159 -1.81 -13.26 -6.53
CA LYS A 159 -1.38 -14.66 -6.63
C LYS A 159 -1.73 -15.42 -5.35
N GLU A 160 -2.13 -16.69 -5.50
CA GLU A 160 -2.45 -17.58 -4.39
C GLU A 160 -1.31 -18.55 -4.13
N PHE A 161 -1.09 -18.84 -2.85
CA PHE A 161 -0.04 -19.74 -2.37
C PHE A 161 -0.61 -20.67 -1.30
N ASP A 162 0.01 -21.84 -1.17
CA ASP A 162 -0.37 -22.83 -0.16
C ASP A 162 0.31 -22.56 1.19
N THR A 163 1.43 -21.84 1.21
CA THR A 163 2.20 -21.50 2.42
C THR A 163 2.42 -19.98 2.52
N LEU A 164 2.53 -19.51 3.77
CA LEU A 164 2.83 -18.10 4.06
C LEU A 164 4.22 -17.71 3.57
N GLU A 165 5.21 -18.60 3.76
CA GLU A 165 6.60 -18.36 3.36
C GLU A 165 6.72 -18.15 1.85
N ALA A 166 6.02 -18.94 1.05
CA ALA A 166 6.01 -18.78 -0.41
C ALA A 166 5.40 -17.45 -0.83
N ALA A 167 4.32 -17.01 -0.14
CA ALA A 167 3.69 -15.73 -0.40
C ALA A 167 4.58 -14.55 0.00
N LYS A 168 5.25 -14.63 1.17
CA LYS A 168 6.24 -13.64 1.62
C LYS A 168 7.40 -13.53 0.65
N LYS A 169 7.99 -14.68 0.28
CA LYS A 169 9.10 -14.72 -0.67
C LYS A 169 8.74 -14.05 -2.00
N TYR A 170 7.57 -14.35 -2.53
CA TYR A 170 7.10 -13.73 -3.77
C TYR A 170 7.05 -12.20 -3.69
N LEU A 171 6.50 -11.65 -2.59
CA LEU A 171 6.45 -10.19 -2.40
C LEU A 171 7.84 -9.60 -2.17
N ASN A 172 8.70 -10.28 -1.39
CA ASN A 172 10.06 -9.84 -1.13
C ASN A 172 10.90 -9.79 -2.40
N ASP A 173 10.76 -10.79 -3.26
CA ASP A 173 11.44 -10.82 -4.56
C ASP A 173 11.00 -9.65 -5.46
N LEU A 174 9.69 -9.28 -5.43
CA LEU A 174 9.18 -8.12 -6.18
C LEU A 174 9.78 -6.79 -5.72
N VAL A 175 9.94 -6.58 -4.41
CA VAL A 175 10.45 -5.31 -3.85
C VAL A 175 11.96 -5.29 -3.64
N GLY A 176 12.67 -6.35 -4.04
CA GLY A 176 14.12 -6.43 -3.97
C GLY A 176 14.68 -6.71 -2.55
N ILE A 177 13.89 -7.35 -1.68
CA ILE A 177 14.40 -7.86 -0.40
C ILE A 177 15.13 -9.18 -0.66
N ASN A 178 16.45 -9.12 -0.74
CA ASN A 178 17.31 -10.30 -0.84
C ASN A 178 17.68 -10.78 0.57
N GLY A 179 17.08 -11.89 1.00
CA GLY A 179 17.37 -12.52 2.28
C GLY A 179 16.10 -12.87 3.04
N ALA A 180 16.12 -13.98 3.77
CA ALA A 180 15.02 -14.40 4.61
C ALA A 180 14.65 -13.27 5.58
N ALA A 181 13.43 -12.80 5.52
CA ALA A 181 12.91 -11.94 6.58
C ALA A 181 12.97 -12.75 7.88
N ALA A 182 13.67 -12.21 8.85
CA ALA A 182 13.74 -12.72 10.20
C ALA A 182 12.35 -12.71 10.85
#